data_0ebc0d39b5fcb11742a75f2932377106
#
_entry.id   0ebc0d39b5fcb11742a75f2932377106
#
_cell.length_a   1.000
_cell.length_b   1.000
_cell.length_c   1.000
_cell.angle_alpha   90.00
_cell.angle_beta   90.00
_cell.angle_gamma   90.00
#
_symmetry.space_group_name_H-M   'P 1'
#
loop_
_entity.id
_entity.type
_entity.pdbx_description
1 polymer ?
#
loop_
_entity_poly.entity_id
_entity_poly.type
_entity_poly.pdbx_seq_one_letter_code
_entity_poly.pdbx_strand_id
1 'polypeptide(L)'
;MHVNRPLKFILALSLAVSLGACSRAESLDNAKPVANAQAATQQAVITNISNAELQTLLDQGLTLVDIRLPEEWAETGVVAGSQRLTLFQKNGAVTPSFLNDLQKIAPKDKPVAVICRSGNRTRAGSELLVQAGYSQVYNVTKGIKGWIGEGRAVVR
;
A
#
# COMPACT_ATOMS: atom_id res chain seq x y z
N MET A 1 -13.22 -1.19 -58.05
CA MET A 1 -14.32 -0.64 -58.91
C MET A 1 -15.09 0.36 -58.08
N HIS A 2 -15.06 1.57 -58.58
CA HIS A 2 -16.01 2.68 -58.52
C HIS A 2 -16.18 3.36 -57.13
N VAL A 3 -15.58 4.55 -56.91
CA VAL A 3 -15.82 5.89 -57.50
C VAL A 3 -17.21 6.44 -57.07
N ASN A 4 -17.38 7.53 -56.33
CA ASN A 4 -17.15 8.96 -56.57
C ASN A 4 -17.79 9.78 -55.42
N ARG A 5 -17.18 10.75 -54.81
CA ARG A 5 -17.22 12.23 -55.00
C ARG A 5 -18.55 12.83 -55.54
N PRO A 6 -18.76 14.16 -55.37
CA PRO A 6 -18.65 15.16 -54.28
C PRO A 6 -19.89 16.07 -54.20
N LEU A 7 -19.89 17.17 -53.41
CA LEU A 7 -20.38 18.53 -53.83
C LEU A 7 -20.68 19.37 -52.58
N LYS A 8 -19.97 20.34 -52.26
CA LYS A 8 -19.87 21.76 -52.67
C LYS A 8 -21.12 22.62 -52.41
N PHE A 9 -20.79 23.82 -51.89
CA PHE A 9 -21.47 25.14 -51.93
C PHE A 9 -22.41 25.40 -50.72
N ILE A 10 -22.54 26.56 -50.11
CA ILE A 10 -22.27 27.97 -50.51
C ILE A 10 -22.13 28.86 -49.28
N LEU A 11 -21.31 29.81 -49.36
CA LEU A 11 -21.05 31.09 -48.77
C LEU A 11 -22.31 31.92 -48.45
N ALA A 12 -22.40 32.55 -47.32
CA ALA A 12 -23.12 33.81 -47.11
C ALA A 12 -22.46 34.69 -46.07
N LEU A 13 -21.98 35.77 -46.53
CA LEU A 13 -21.37 36.91 -45.88
C LEU A 13 -22.48 37.83 -45.34
N SER A 14 -22.41 38.26 -44.09
CA SER A 14 -23.15 39.42 -43.61
C SER A 14 -22.35 40.18 -42.57
N LEU A 15 -21.95 41.35 -42.98
CA LEU A 15 -21.26 42.41 -42.28
C LEU A 15 -22.27 43.24 -41.46
N ALA A 16 -22.04 43.46 -40.18
CA ALA A 16 -22.62 44.57 -39.45
C ALA A 16 -21.67 45.09 -38.37
N VAL A 17 -21.20 46.28 -38.64
CA VAL A 17 -20.39 47.12 -37.75
C VAL A 17 -21.30 47.81 -36.76
N SER A 18 -20.95 47.83 -35.49
CA SER A 18 -21.32 48.93 -34.56
C SER A 18 -20.24 49.15 -33.53
N LEU A 19 -19.63 50.35 -33.59
CA LEU A 19 -18.72 50.88 -32.60
C LEU A 19 -19.45 51.14 -31.26
N GLY A 20 -18.77 50.80 -30.21
CA GLY A 20 -19.15 51.24 -28.86
C GLY A 20 -17.92 51.20 -27.96
N ALA A 21 -17.17 52.28 -27.93
CA ALA A 21 -16.07 52.49 -27.01
C ALA A 21 -16.60 52.71 -25.60
N CYS A 22 -16.01 52.03 -24.60
CA CYS A 22 -15.69 52.66 -23.32
C CYS A 22 -14.71 51.78 -22.51
N SER A 23 -13.63 52.41 -22.18
CA SER A 23 -12.55 51.99 -21.29
C SER A 23 -13.01 51.42 -19.95
N ARG A 24 -12.36 50.37 -19.49
CA ARG A 24 -11.70 50.43 -18.16
C ARG A 24 -10.74 49.26 -18.00
N ALA A 25 -9.53 49.63 -17.70
CA ALA A 25 -8.44 48.77 -17.31
C ALA A 25 -8.65 48.19 -15.90
N GLU A 26 -7.80 47.22 -15.59
CA GLU A 26 -7.58 46.52 -14.31
C GLU A 26 -8.36 45.21 -14.20
N SER A 27 -7.78 44.09 -13.96
CA SER A 27 -6.55 43.71 -13.26
C SER A 27 -6.07 42.37 -13.78
N LEU A 28 -4.78 42.27 -13.93
CA LEU A 28 -4.06 40.99 -14.05
C LEU A 28 -4.20 40.26 -12.70
N ASP A 29 -5.10 39.33 -12.60
CA ASP A 29 -5.07 38.33 -11.55
C ASP A 29 -4.52 37.04 -12.16
N ASN A 30 -3.24 36.86 -11.89
CA ASN A 30 -2.44 35.70 -12.22
C ASN A 30 -2.89 34.55 -11.30
N ALA A 31 -4.05 33.99 -11.58
CA ALA A 31 -4.49 32.77 -10.94
C ALA A 31 -3.64 31.60 -11.42
N LYS A 32 -2.51 31.41 -10.73
CA LYS A 32 -1.70 30.21 -10.76
C LYS A 32 -2.65 29.01 -10.59
N PRO A 33 -2.66 28.03 -11.49
CA PRO A 33 -3.45 26.85 -11.27
C PRO A 33 -2.91 26.15 -10.02
N VAL A 34 -3.67 26.17 -8.96
CA VAL A 34 -3.48 25.30 -7.80
C VAL A 34 -3.70 23.90 -8.33
N ALA A 35 -2.59 23.20 -8.59
CA ALA A 35 -2.61 21.78 -8.82
C ALA A 35 -3.22 21.16 -7.55
N ASN A 36 -4.50 20.85 -7.62
CA ASN A 36 -5.20 20.06 -6.64
C ASN A 36 -4.60 18.64 -6.72
N ALA A 37 -3.48 18.43 -6.04
CA ALA A 37 -2.95 17.11 -5.77
C ALA A 37 -3.96 16.44 -4.82
N GLN A 38 -5.00 15.86 -5.41
CA GLN A 38 -5.77 14.83 -4.74
C GLN A 38 -4.80 13.72 -4.42
N ALA A 39 -4.24 13.77 -3.21
CA ALA A 39 -3.64 12.60 -2.60
C ALA A 39 -4.77 11.55 -2.58
N ALA A 40 -4.70 10.61 -3.51
CA ALA A 40 -5.55 9.44 -3.51
C ALA A 40 -5.34 8.81 -2.13
N THR A 41 -6.34 8.88 -1.29
CA THR A 41 -6.36 8.23 0.02
C THR A 41 -6.36 6.74 -0.29
N GLN A 42 -5.15 6.14 -0.38
CA GLN A 42 -5.03 4.69 -0.51
C GLN A 42 -5.67 4.09 0.73
N GLN A 43 -6.84 3.49 0.55
CA GLN A 43 -7.47 2.75 1.62
C GLN A 43 -6.51 1.67 2.09
N ALA A 44 -6.17 1.71 3.37
CA ALA A 44 -5.32 0.72 3.98
C ALA A 44 -5.98 -0.67 3.89
N VAL A 45 -5.23 -1.67 3.41
CA VAL A 45 -5.76 -3.01 3.11
C VAL A 45 -5.04 -4.06 3.94
N ILE A 46 -5.84 -4.92 4.60
CA ILE A 46 -5.34 -6.17 5.18
C ILE A 46 -5.71 -7.32 4.25
N THR A 47 -4.70 -8.04 3.76
CA THR A 47 -4.88 -9.23 2.93
C THR A 47 -4.45 -10.47 3.71
N ASN A 48 -5.37 -11.41 3.87
CA ASN A 48 -5.07 -12.73 4.43
C ASN A 48 -4.39 -13.60 3.39
N ILE A 49 -3.22 -14.14 3.71
CA ILE A 49 -2.44 -14.98 2.80
C ILE A 49 -2.10 -16.33 3.42
N SER A 50 -1.99 -17.34 2.54
CA SER A 50 -1.43 -18.66 2.84
C SER A 50 0.11 -18.63 2.86
N ASN A 51 0.72 -19.72 3.32
CA ASN A 51 2.19 -19.85 3.27
C ASN A 51 2.73 -20.00 1.83
N ALA A 52 1.92 -20.51 0.90
CA ALA A 52 2.32 -20.58 -0.51
C ALA A 52 2.37 -19.17 -1.14
N GLU A 53 1.35 -18.34 -0.90
CA GLU A 53 1.34 -16.95 -1.33
C GLU A 53 2.44 -16.15 -0.66
N LEU A 54 2.69 -16.38 0.64
CA LEU A 54 3.82 -15.77 1.34
C LEU A 54 5.14 -16.08 0.65
N GLN A 55 5.40 -17.34 0.28
CA GLN A 55 6.63 -17.70 -0.42
C GLN A 55 6.80 -16.91 -1.71
N THR A 56 5.74 -16.86 -2.52
CA THR A 56 5.76 -16.10 -3.78
C THR A 56 6.07 -14.61 -3.54
N LEU A 57 5.50 -14.02 -2.51
CA LEU A 57 5.75 -12.62 -2.18
C LEU A 57 7.15 -12.37 -1.62
N LEU A 58 7.70 -13.33 -0.86
CA LEU A 58 9.09 -13.28 -0.38
C LEU A 58 10.09 -13.31 -1.54
N ASP A 59 9.83 -14.15 -2.56
CA ASP A 59 10.65 -14.22 -3.76
C ASP A 59 10.61 -12.90 -4.56
N GLN A 60 9.58 -12.09 -4.37
CA GLN A 60 9.43 -10.74 -4.92
C GLN A 60 10.00 -9.64 -4.01
N GLY A 61 10.61 -9.99 -2.88
CA GLY A 61 11.24 -9.05 -1.96
C GLY A 61 10.32 -8.44 -0.90
N LEU A 62 9.15 -9.06 -0.63
CA LEU A 62 8.27 -8.60 0.44
C LEU A 62 8.97 -8.68 1.80
N THR A 63 8.89 -7.62 2.58
CA THR A 63 9.38 -7.65 3.97
C THR A 63 8.44 -8.48 4.85
N LEU A 64 8.99 -9.52 5.47
CA LEU A 64 8.29 -10.35 6.46
C LEU A 64 8.78 -10.02 7.86
N VAL A 65 7.85 -9.80 8.78
CA VAL A 65 8.13 -9.55 10.19
C VAL A 65 7.57 -10.68 11.05
N ASP A 66 8.45 -11.38 11.75
CA ASP A 66 8.05 -12.37 12.74
C ASP A 66 7.82 -11.68 14.08
N ILE A 67 6.55 -11.55 14.45
CA ILE A 67 6.09 -10.78 15.62
C ILE A 67 6.05 -11.60 16.92
N ARG A 68 6.64 -12.80 16.93
CA ARG A 68 6.67 -13.69 18.08
C ARG A 68 7.67 -13.24 19.16
N LEU A 69 7.70 -14.00 20.24
CA LEU A 69 8.67 -13.81 21.32
C LEU A 69 10.03 -14.44 20.98
N PRO A 70 11.14 -13.95 21.54
CA PRO A 70 12.48 -14.49 21.29
C PRO A 70 12.61 -15.99 21.56
N GLU A 71 11.98 -16.49 22.63
CA GLU A 71 11.98 -17.91 22.96
C GLU A 71 11.26 -18.77 21.90
N GLU A 72 10.23 -18.24 21.26
CA GLU A 72 9.53 -18.94 20.17
C GLU A 72 10.39 -19.04 18.92
N TRP A 73 11.21 -18.01 18.63
CA TRP A 73 12.18 -18.05 17.51
C TRP A 73 13.27 -19.10 17.77
N ALA A 74 13.75 -19.18 19.01
CA ALA A 74 14.76 -20.17 19.41
C ALA A 74 14.20 -21.60 19.35
N GLU A 75 12.94 -21.80 19.75
CA GLU A 75 12.28 -23.11 19.74
C GLU A 75 12.11 -23.68 18.33
N THR A 76 11.56 -22.91 17.42
CA THR A 76 11.13 -23.41 16.11
C THR A 76 11.97 -22.95 14.93
N GLY A 77 12.85 -21.96 15.13
CA GLY A 77 13.44 -21.21 14.04
C GLY A 77 12.44 -20.19 13.44
N VAL A 78 12.85 -19.54 12.36
CA VAL A 78 12.09 -18.49 11.65
C VAL A 78 12.13 -18.73 10.15
N VAL A 79 11.24 -18.11 9.40
CA VAL A 79 11.31 -18.08 7.93
C VAL A 79 12.57 -17.30 7.53
N ALA A 80 13.32 -17.83 6.57
CA ALA A 80 14.55 -17.19 6.09
C ALA A 80 14.27 -15.73 5.63
N GLY A 81 15.13 -14.80 6.03
CA GLY A 81 15.01 -13.39 5.70
C GLY A 81 13.96 -12.60 6.51
N SER A 82 13.18 -13.26 7.38
CA SER A 82 12.24 -12.54 8.24
C SER A 82 12.95 -11.66 9.26
N GLN A 83 12.37 -10.49 9.50
CA GLN A 83 12.79 -9.57 10.55
C GLN A 83 12.14 -10.00 11.87
N ARG A 84 12.94 -10.13 12.94
CA ARG A 84 12.47 -10.57 14.27
C ARG A 84 12.13 -9.34 15.10
N LEU A 85 10.83 -9.11 15.33
CA LEU A 85 10.38 -7.93 16.09
C LEU A 85 9.13 -8.27 16.91
N THR A 86 9.29 -8.46 18.20
CA THR A 86 8.21 -8.85 19.11
C THR A 86 7.15 -7.76 19.20
N LEU A 87 5.92 -8.07 18.78
CA LEU A 87 4.79 -7.16 18.90
C LEU A 87 4.13 -7.22 20.27
N PHE A 88 3.82 -8.43 20.76
CA PHE A 88 3.17 -8.61 22.05
C PHE A 88 4.13 -9.22 23.05
N GLN A 89 4.25 -8.58 24.19
CA GLN A 89 4.99 -9.09 25.37
C GLN A 89 4.27 -10.31 25.98
N LYS A 90 4.92 -11.01 26.91
CA LYS A 90 4.35 -12.17 27.61
C LYS A 90 3.03 -11.88 28.35
N ASN A 91 2.87 -10.65 28.83
CA ASN A 91 1.66 -10.18 29.50
C ASN A 91 0.56 -9.75 28.50
N GLY A 92 0.78 -9.88 27.19
CA GLY A 92 -0.14 -9.48 26.14
C GLY A 92 -0.11 -8.00 25.75
N ALA A 93 0.67 -7.17 26.45
CA ALA A 93 0.81 -5.76 26.11
C ALA A 93 1.60 -5.59 24.80
N VAL A 94 1.28 -4.56 24.04
CA VAL A 94 2.07 -4.17 22.86
C VAL A 94 3.43 -3.66 23.32
N THR A 95 4.49 -4.09 22.64
CA THR A 95 5.85 -3.60 22.89
C THR A 95 5.93 -2.11 22.54
N PRO A 96 6.28 -1.23 23.48
CA PRO A 96 6.18 0.23 23.28
C PRO A 96 6.98 0.75 22.07
N SER A 97 8.15 0.17 21.78
CA SER A 97 9.00 0.57 20.66
C SER A 97 8.59 -0.04 19.32
N PHE A 98 7.66 -1.02 19.30
CA PHE A 98 7.37 -1.85 18.13
C PHE A 98 7.13 -1.05 16.84
N LEU A 99 6.25 -0.07 16.86
CA LEU A 99 5.91 0.72 15.66
C LEU A 99 7.10 1.57 15.17
N ASN A 100 7.87 2.12 16.10
CA ASN A 100 9.05 2.91 15.75
C ASN A 100 10.15 2.03 15.13
N ASP A 101 10.34 0.82 15.68
CA ASP A 101 11.34 -0.11 15.17
C ASP A 101 10.89 -0.75 13.85
N LEU A 102 9.61 -1.06 13.72
CA LEU A 102 9.03 -1.55 12.47
C LEU A 102 9.22 -0.54 11.34
N GLN A 103 8.98 0.75 11.59
CA GLN A 103 9.09 1.78 10.55
C GLN A 103 10.51 1.91 9.98
N LYS A 104 11.55 1.54 10.74
CA LYS A 104 12.95 1.53 10.27
C LYS A 104 13.21 0.42 9.26
N ILE A 105 12.49 -0.70 9.34
CA ILE A 105 12.67 -1.89 8.50
C ILE A 105 11.59 -2.05 7.43
N ALA A 106 10.40 -1.52 7.66
CA ALA A 106 9.26 -1.54 6.75
C ALA A 106 8.56 -0.17 6.77
N PRO A 107 8.87 0.73 5.82
CA PRO A 107 8.18 2.01 5.69
C PRO A 107 6.67 1.83 5.44
N LYS A 108 5.85 2.77 5.91
CA LYS A 108 4.38 2.64 5.90
C LYS A 108 3.76 2.63 4.50
N ASP A 109 4.45 3.18 3.52
CA ASP A 109 4.08 3.21 2.10
C ASP A 109 4.45 1.93 1.34
N LYS A 110 5.14 1.01 2.00
CA LYS A 110 5.54 -0.30 1.45
C LYS A 110 4.69 -1.43 2.03
N PRO A 111 4.40 -2.46 1.24
CA PRO A 111 3.74 -3.65 1.75
C PRO A 111 4.60 -4.37 2.78
N VAL A 112 3.96 -4.90 3.82
CA VAL A 112 4.60 -5.68 4.87
C VAL A 112 3.77 -6.91 5.20
N ALA A 113 4.41 -8.07 5.40
CA ALA A 113 3.78 -9.26 5.93
C ALA A 113 4.12 -9.45 7.41
N VAL A 114 3.17 -9.95 8.17
CA VAL A 114 3.37 -10.34 9.56
C VAL A 114 3.06 -11.82 9.76
N ILE A 115 3.98 -12.52 10.46
CA ILE A 115 3.84 -13.92 10.83
C ILE A 115 3.93 -14.07 12.35
N CYS A 116 3.12 -14.96 12.90
CA CYS A 116 3.24 -15.39 14.30
C CYS A 116 3.21 -16.92 14.38
N ARG A 117 2.86 -17.46 15.54
CA ARG A 117 2.83 -18.92 15.74
C ARG A 117 1.75 -19.60 14.87
N SER A 118 0.50 -19.09 14.88
CA SER A 118 -0.67 -19.74 14.29
C SER A 118 -1.66 -18.80 13.58
N GLY A 119 -1.33 -17.54 13.42
CA GLY A 119 -2.21 -16.52 12.79
C GLY A 119 -3.05 -15.68 13.75
N ASN A 120 -3.20 -16.06 15.03
CA ASN A 120 -4.06 -15.32 15.96
C ASN A 120 -3.51 -13.92 16.31
N ARG A 121 -2.23 -13.83 16.65
CA ARG A 121 -1.58 -12.54 16.98
C ARG A 121 -1.45 -11.64 15.75
N THR A 122 -1.26 -12.21 14.57
CA THR A 122 -1.11 -11.44 13.33
C THR A 122 -2.39 -10.76 12.90
N ARG A 123 -3.56 -11.30 13.22
CA ARG A 123 -4.83 -10.61 12.95
C ARG A 123 -4.88 -9.27 13.68
N ALA A 124 -4.73 -9.29 15.02
CA ALA A 124 -4.69 -8.06 15.81
C ALA A 124 -3.50 -7.16 15.45
N GLY A 125 -2.34 -7.76 15.13
CA GLY A 125 -1.17 -7.04 14.65
C GLY A 125 -1.40 -6.31 13.34
N SER A 126 -2.07 -6.94 12.38
CA SER A 126 -2.41 -6.31 11.10
C SER A 126 -3.36 -5.13 11.28
N GLU A 127 -4.36 -5.26 12.14
CA GLU A 127 -5.28 -4.16 12.47
C GLU A 127 -4.54 -2.97 13.10
N LEU A 128 -3.61 -3.26 14.03
CA LEU A 128 -2.77 -2.23 14.64
C LEU A 128 -1.88 -1.51 13.61
N LEU A 129 -1.30 -2.25 12.67
CA LEU A 129 -0.47 -1.66 11.61
C LEU A 129 -1.28 -0.73 10.68
N VAL A 130 -2.46 -1.16 10.27
CA VAL A 130 -3.36 -0.32 9.46
C VAL A 130 -3.75 0.95 10.21
N GLN A 131 -4.12 0.84 11.50
CA GLN A 131 -4.40 2.00 12.35
C GLN A 131 -3.18 2.93 12.51
N ALA A 132 -1.96 2.37 12.47
CA ALA A 132 -0.72 3.13 12.50
C ALA A 132 -0.35 3.76 11.14
N GLY A 133 -1.15 3.54 10.08
CA GLY A 133 -1.01 4.16 8.76
C GLY A 133 -0.23 3.34 7.73
N TYR A 134 -0.07 2.02 7.93
CA TYR A 134 0.45 1.13 6.89
C TYR A 134 -0.59 0.94 5.78
N SER A 135 -0.21 1.16 4.53
CA SER A 135 -1.12 1.10 3.39
C SER A 135 -1.51 -0.32 2.98
N GLN A 136 -0.59 -1.29 3.14
CA GLN A 136 -0.85 -2.69 2.79
C GLN A 136 -0.17 -3.65 3.77
N VAL A 137 -0.99 -4.49 4.41
CA VAL A 137 -0.54 -5.47 5.41
C VAL A 137 -1.00 -6.87 5.00
N TYR A 138 -0.07 -7.80 4.90
CA TYR A 138 -0.36 -9.22 4.67
C TYR A 138 -0.37 -9.98 5.99
N ASN A 139 -1.51 -10.57 6.32
CA ASN A 139 -1.70 -11.44 7.48
C ASN A 139 -1.45 -12.89 7.10
N VAL A 140 -0.39 -13.50 7.62
CA VAL A 140 -0.08 -14.93 7.39
C VAL A 140 -0.95 -15.79 8.31
N THR A 141 -2.02 -16.37 7.75
CA THR A 141 -3.12 -16.96 8.53
C THR A 141 -2.77 -18.24 9.29
N LYS A 142 -1.85 -19.08 8.77
CA LYS A 142 -1.44 -20.33 9.43
C LYS A 142 -0.18 -20.19 10.29
N GLY A 143 0.49 -19.05 10.19
CA GLY A 143 1.72 -18.76 10.92
C GLY A 143 2.85 -19.75 10.67
N ILE A 144 3.88 -19.71 11.56
CA ILE A 144 5.05 -20.57 11.44
C ILE A 144 4.73 -22.06 11.64
N LYS A 145 3.69 -22.40 12.43
CA LYS A 145 3.25 -23.80 12.60
C LYS A 145 2.76 -24.38 11.27
N GLY A 146 1.97 -23.63 10.52
CA GLY A 146 1.54 -24.03 9.19
C GLY A 146 2.71 -24.12 8.22
N TRP A 147 3.64 -23.16 8.25
CA TRP A 147 4.85 -23.16 7.44
C TRP A 147 5.67 -24.46 7.61
N ILE A 148 5.97 -24.82 8.87
CA ILE A 148 6.69 -26.04 9.20
C ILE A 148 5.87 -27.28 8.85
N GLY A 149 4.56 -27.28 9.13
CA GLY A 149 3.66 -28.39 8.83
C GLY A 149 3.53 -28.68 7.32
N GLU A 150 3.78 -27.68 6.48
CA GLU A 150 3.86 -27.82 5.02
C GLU A 150 5.26 -28.27 4.53
N GLY A 151 6.16 -28.63 5.45
CA GLY A 151 7.52 -29.08 5.13
C GLY A 151 8.48 -27.98 4.67
N ARG A 152 8.13 -26.71 4.91
CA ARG A 152 8.96 -25.58 4.50
C ARG A 152 10.10 -25.33 5.47
N ALA A 153 11.27 -24.96 4.91
CA ALA A 153 12.49 -24.74 5.71
C ALA A 153 12.38 -23.52 6.64
N VAL A 154 13.02 -23.64 7.79
CA VAL A 154 13.27 -22.56 8.74
C VAL A 154 14.78 -22.44 9.01
N VAL A 155 15.21 -21.24 9.43
CA VAL A 155 16.58 -20.96 9.88
C VAL A 155 16.59 -20.67 11.37
N ARG A 156 17.73 -20.95 12.04
CA ARG A 156 17.93 -20.70 13.47
C ARG A 156 18.98 -19.63 13.73
#